data_a2564ef1c974f4e8eb1e0888f2699c74
#
_entry.id   a2564ef1c974f4e8eb1e0888f2699c74
#
_cell.length_a   1.000
_cell.length_b   1.000
_cell.length_c   1.000
_cell.angle_alpha   90.00
_cell.angle_beta   90.00
_cell.angle_gamma   90.00
#
_symmetry.space_group_name_H-M   'P 1'
#
loop_
_entity.id
_entity.type
_entity.pdbx_description
1 polymer ?
#
loop_
_entity_poly.entity_id
_entity_poly.type
_entity_poly.pdbx_seq_one_letter_code
_entity_poly.pdbx_strand_id
1 'polypeptide(L)'
;MPSGYEYRLPSEAEWEYACRAGTTNLFSFGDAVTEADQYAWTAENSQAVTHPVGQKRPNPWGLHDIHGNVWEWCLDWFEKYPAAAVTDPTGPATGKFRGGGLNNDIEYARSANRFMMSPSNGIYFVGFRVALSQSRR
;
A
#
# COMPACT_ATOMS: atom_id res chain seq x y z
N MET A 1 6.96 -21.42 10.15
CA MET A 1 7.51 -20.05 10.21
C MET A 1 8.93 -20.14 10.78
N PRO A 2 9.93 -19.44 10.24
CA PRO A 2 11.27 -19.46 10.82
C PRO A 2 11.25 -18.96 12.27
N SER A 3 12.09 -19.57 13.14
CA SER A 3 12.22 -19.13 14.54
C SER A 3 12.72 -17.69 14.59
N GLY A 4 12.11 -16.85 15.43
CA GLY A 4 12.47 -15.43 15.56
C GLY A 4 11.86 -14.52 14.49
N TYR A 5 10.83 -14.98 13.74
CA TYR A 5 10.07 -14.17 12.80
C TYR A 5 8.59 -14.14 13.18
N GLU A 6 7.93 -13.06 12.80
CA GLU A 6 6.48 -12.87 12.97
C GLU A 6 5.83 -12.23 11.74
N TYR A 7 4.55 -12.55 11.53
CA TYR A 7 3.73 -11.84 10.55
C TYR A 7 3.10 -10.61 11.21
N ARG A 8 3.20 -9.47 10.52
CA ARG A 8 2.58 -8.21 10.92
C ARG A 8 2.16 -7.39 9.70
N LEU A 9 1.45 -6.30 9.92
CA LEU A 9 1.29 -5.28 8.89
C LEU A 9 2.66 -4.66 8.55
N PRO A 10 2.92 -4.30 7.29
CA PRO A 10 4.09 -3.51 6.96
C PRO A 10 4.00 -2.12 7.59
N SER A 11 5.12 -1.53 7.95
CA SER A 11 5.18 -0.09 8.19
C SER A 11 4.91 0.66 6.88
N GLU A 12 4.54 1.92 6.97
CA GLU A 12 4.31 2.76 5.79
C GLU A 12 5.56 2.86 4.90
N ALA A 13 6.74 2.94 5.52
CA ALA A 13 8.01 2.97 4.81
C ALA A 13 8.32 1.63 4.11
N GLU A 14 8.07 0.50 4.78
CA GLU A 14 8.22 -0.83 4.17
C GLU A 14 7.25 -1.02 3.01
N TRP A 15 6.01 -0.58 3.18
CA TRP A 15 5.01 -0.65 2.13
C TRP A 15 5.45 0.14 0.88
N GLU A 16 5.87 1.42 1.05
CA GLU A 16 6.32 2.25 -0.06
C GLU A 16 7.58 1.70 -0.73
N TYR A 17 8.54 1.21 0.05
CA TYR A 17 9.75 0.56 -0.46
C TYR A 17 9.41 -0.65 -1.33
N ALA A 18 8.51 -1.51 -0.85
CA ALA A 18 8.05 -2.67 -1.59
C ALA A 18 7.21 -2.30 -2.83
N CYS A 19 6.37 -1.26 -2.71
CA CYS A 19 5.59 -0.73 -3.82
C CYS A 19 6.49 -0.23 -4.95
N ARG A 20 7.50 0.55 -4.63
CA ARG A 20 8.46 1.10 -5.61
C ARG A 20 9.29 0.03 -6.29
N ALA A 21 9.61 -1.06 -5.60
CA ALA A 21 10.40 -2.17 -6.15
C ALA A 21 11.68 -1.71 -6.88
N GLY A 22 12.37 -0.71 -6.29
CA GLY A 22 13.61 -0.13 -6.84
C GLY A 22 13.42 1.05 -7.80
N THR A 23 12.18 1.44 -8.12
CA THR A 23 11.91 2.60 -9.00
C THR A 23 11.79 3.90 -8.21
N THR A 24 12.01 5.03 -8.90
CA THR A 24 11.79 6.39 -8.37
C THR A 24 10.60 7.10 -9.01
N ASN A 25 9.92 6.44 -9.94
CA ASN A 25 8.77 6.95 -10.69
C ASN A 25 7.53 7.13 -9.80
N LEU A 26 6.48 7.72 -10.37
CA LEU A 26 5.18 7.87 -9.70
C LEU A 26 4.58 6.53 -9.31
N PHE A 27 4.70 5.53 -10.19
CA PHE A 27 4.25 4.16 -10.00
C PHE A 27 5.41 3.19 -10.22
N SER A 28 5.30 1.96 -9.75
CA SER A 28 6.33 0.93 -9.99
C SER A 28 6.48 0.53 -11.46
N PHE A 29 5.47 0.82 -12.28
CA PHE A 29 5.46 0.57 -13.72
C PHE A 29 5.88 1.79 -14.57
N GLY A 30 6.20 2.94 -13.95
CA GLY A 30 6.63 4.16 -14.63
C GLY A 30 5.77 5.37 -14.27
N ASP A 31 5.80 6.40 -15.11
CA ASP A 31 5.05 7.65 -14.91
C ASP A 31 3.82 7.76 -15.83
N ALA A 32 3.69 6.86 -16.79
CA ALA A 32 2.62 6.88 -17.79
C ALA A 32 1.32 6.28 -17.23
N VAL A 33 0.34 7.13 -16.93
CA VAL A 33 -0.99 6.69 -16.45
C VAL A 33 -1.74 5.81 -17.47
N THR A 34 -1.39 5.90 -18.75
CA THR A 34 -1.98 5.07 -19.82
C THR A 34 -1.73 3.58 -19.66
N GLU A 35 -0.73 3.19 -18.86
CA GLU A 35 -0.44 1.78 -18.57
C GLU A 35 -1.18 1.26 -17.32
N ALA A 36 -1.84 2.14 -16.57
CA ALA A 36 -2.46 1.81 -15.28
C ALA A 36 -3.43 0.62 -15.36
N ASP A 37 -4.19 0.50 -16.43
CA ASP A 37 -5.13 -0.61 -16.63
C ASP A 37 -4.49 -2.00 -16.57
N GLN A 38 -3.20 -2.11 -16.84
CA GLN A 38 -2.48 -3.37 -16.77
C GLN A 38 -2.07 -3.74 -15.35
N TYR A 39 -1.98 -2.76 -14.44
CA TYR A 39 -1.40 -2.92 -13.10
C TYR A 39 -2.36 -2.64 -11.95
N ALA A 40 -3.44 -1.88 -12.18
CA ALA A 40 -4.30 -1.36 -11.13
C ALA A 40 -5.79 -1.53 -11.40
N TRP A 41 -6.55 -1.80 -10.34
CA TRP A 41 -8.00 -1.65 -10.30
C TRP A 41 -8.33 -0.29 -9.67
N THR A 42 -8.90 0.61 -10.46
CA THR A 42 -9.23 2.00 -10.10
C THR A 42 -10.69 2.32 -10.41
N ALA A 43 -11.13 3.54 -10.17
CA ALA A 43 -12.49 3.98 -10.50
C ALA A 43 -12.83 3.78 -11.98
N GLU A 44 -11.84 3.84 -12.88
CA GLU A 44 -12.06 3.73 -14.32
C GLU A 44 -12.38 2.30 -14.78
N ASN A 45 -11.87 1.27 -14.08
CA ASN A 45 -11.95 -0.11 -14.58
C ASN A 45 -12.46 -1.14 -13.57
N SER A 46 -12.65 -0.76 -12.29
CA SER A 46 -13.09 -1.68 -11.23
C SER A 46 -14.60 -1.94 -11.20
N GLN A 47 -15.40 -1.11 -11.86
CA GLN A 47 -16.87 -1.11 -11.74
C GLN A 47 -17.35 -0.92 -10.28
N ALA A 48 -16.57 -0.22 -9.46
CA ALA A 48 -16.84 0.02 -8.03
C ALA A 48 -16.96 -1.26 -7.17
N VAL A 49 -16.32 -2.35 -7.59
CA VAL A 49 -16.25 -3.62 -6.83
C VAL A 49 -14.81 -4.05 -6.66
N THR A 50 -14.56 -4.81 -5.58
CA THR A 50 -13.27 -5.46 -5.37
C THR A 50 -13.08 -6.62 -6.33
N HIS A 51 -11.86 -6.84 -6.76
CA HIS A 51 -11.50 -7.92 -7.67
C HIS A 51 -10.64 -8.97 -6.96
N PRO A 52 -10.70 -10.23 -7.41
CA PRO A 52 -9.77 -11.25 -6.93
C PRO A 52 -8.33 -10.81 -7.12
N VAL A 53 -7.49 -11.07 -6.12
CA VAL A 53 -6.08 -10.69 -6.15
C VAL A 53 -5.31 -11.39 -7.27
N GLY A 54 -4.27 -10.74 -7.78
CA GLY A 54 -3.35 -11.34 -8.75
C GLY A 54 -3.82 -11.32 -10.21
N GLN A 55 -4.90 -10.61 -10.53
CA GLN A 55 -5.40 -10.52 -11.92
C GLN A 55 -4.67 -9.48 -12.78
N LYS A 56 -4.10 -8.46 -12.17
CA LYS A 56 -3.30 -7.44 -12.84
C LYS A 56 -1.81 -7.80 -12.77
N ARG A 57 -1.00 -7.15 -13.59
CA ARG A 57 0.46 -7.36 -13.58
C ARG A 57 1.07 -6.96 -12.24
N PRO A 58 2.06 -7.71 -11.75
CA PRO A 58 2.78 -7.36 -10.53
C PRO A 58 3.79 -6.24 -10.77
N ASN A 59 4.27 -5.64 -9.68
CA ASN A 59 5.44 -4.78 -9.72
C ASN A 59 6.72 -5.59 -10.01
N PRO A 60 7.90 -4.95 -10.21
CA PRO A 60 9.17 -5.66 -10.49
C PRO A 60 9.58 -6.70 -9.43
N TRP A 61 9.05 -6.63 -8.21
CA TRP A 61 9.31 -7.60 -7.14
C TRP A 61 8.23 -8.68 -7.01
N GLY A 62 7.30 -8.74 -7.95
CA GLY A 62 6.25 -9.76 -7.98
C GLY A 62 5.05 -9.47 -7.08
N LEU A 63 4.89 -8.24 -6.57
CA LEU A 63 3.75 -7.86 -5.75
C LEU A 63 2.58 -7.41 -6.63
N HIS A 64 1.47 -8.12 -6.53
CA HIS A 64 0.22 -7.79 -7.21
C HIS A 64 -0.61 -6.81 -6.39
N ASP A 65 -1.48 -6.07 -7.08
CA ASP A 65 -2.51 -5.17 -6.52
C ASP A 65 -1.94 -4.10 -5.56
N ILE A 66 -0.66 -3.75 -5.71
CA ILE A 66 -0.02 -2.73 -4.88
C ILE A 66 -0.37 -1.30 -5.33
N HIS A 67 -0.99 -1.18 -6.49
CA HIS A 67 -1.54 0.04 -7.06
C HIS A 67 -3.04 -0.17 -7.32
N GLY A 68 -3.92 0.07 -6.35
CA GLY A 68 -5.37 -0.03 -6.53
C GLY A 68 -6.01 -1.24 -5.87
N ASN A 69 -7.19 -1.64 -6.35
CA ASN A 69 -8.10 -2.62 -5.77
C ASN A 69 -8.65 -2.15 -4.42
N VAL A 70 -7.86 -2.24 -3.35
CA VAL A 70 -8.23 -1.74 -2.02
C VAL A 70 -7.08 -0.95 -1.40
N TRP A 71 -7.43 0.04 -0.59
CA TRP A 71 -6.47 0.67 0.30
C TRP A 71 -5.93 -0.35 1.29
N GLU A 72 -4.67 -0.24 1.66
CA GLU A 72 -4.02 -1.21 2.54
C GLU A 72 -3.55 -0.58 3.84
N TRP A 73 -3.93 -1.21 4.95
CA TRP A 73 -3.49 -0.83 6.28
C TRP A 73 -1.98 -0.94 6.45
N CYS A 74 -1.39 0.08 7.08
CA CYS A 74 -0.01 0.06 7.57
C CYS A 74 0.03 0.03 9.11
N LEU A 75 1.14 -0.43 9.65
CA LEU A 75 1.33 -0.62 11.10
C LEU A 75 1.41 0.71 11.86
N ASP A 76 2.04 1.69 11.26
CA ASP A 76 2.32 2.98 11.89
C ASP A 76 1.19 3.98 11.68
N TRP A 77 1.23 5.06 12.51
CA TRP A 77 0.22 6.12 12.54
C TRP A 77 0.51 7.25 11.58
N PHE A 78 -0.54 7.99 11.20
CA PHE A 78 -0.35 9.17 10.37
C PHE A 78 0.30 10.30 11.17
N GLU A 79 1.58 10.57 10.86
CA GLU A 79 2.28 11.78 11.26
C GLU A 79 2.82 12.49 10.03
N LYS A 80 3.05 13.80 10.13
CA LYS A 80 3.84 14.51 9.13
C LYS A 80 5.23 13.86 9.06
N TYR A 81 5.83 13.81 7.89
CA TYR A 81 7.20 13.34 7.79
C TYR A 81 8.09 14.14 8.74
N PRO A 82 8.79 13.48 9.66
CA PRO A 82 9.73 14.16 10.54
C PRO A 82 10.86 14.79 9.71
N ALA A 83 11.39 15.91 10.19
CA ALA A 83 12.52 16.58 9.54
C ALA A 83 13.83 15.78 9.63
N ALA A 84 13.90 14.79 10.52
CA ALA A 84 15.04 13.90 10.70
C ALA A 84 14.67 12.46 10.34
N ALA A 85 15.68 11.65 10.00
CA ALA A 85 15.51 10.22 9.80
C ALA A 85 15.02 9.57 11.09
N VAL A 86 14.00 8.71 10.97
CA VAL A 86 13.49 7.87 12.07
C VAL A 86 13.66 6.41 11.72
N THR A 87 13.95 5.63 12.75
CA THR A 87 14.04 4.17 12.64
C THR A 87 12.78 3.57 13.26
N ASP A 88 12.08 2.71 12.51
CA ASP A 88 10.89 1.98 12.96
C ASP A 88 9.84 2.86 13.66
N PRO A 89 9.25 3.85 12.98
CA PRO A 89 8.25 4.72 13.59
C PRO A 89 7.05 3.89 14.06
N THR A 90 6.74 4.00 15.35
CA THR A 90 5.56 3.39 15.97
C THR A 90 4.81 4.48 16.71
N GLY A 91 3.51 4.54 16.57
CA GLY A 91 2.69 5.56 17.21
C GLY A 91 1.27 5.14 17.44
N PRO A 92 0.49 5.90 18.22
CA PRO A 92 -0.90 5.62 18.51
C PRO A 92 -1.86 5.96 17.35
N ALA A 93 -2.89 5.28 17.27
CA ALA A 93 -4.06 4.93 16.50
C ALA A 93 -4.84 5.94 15.62
N THR A 94 -4.31 6.54 14.54
CA THR A 94 -5.10 6.85 13.34
C THR A 94 -4.53 6.08 12.16
N GLY A 95 -5.31 5.17 11.57
CA GLY A 95 -4.77 4.26 10.57
C GLY A 95 -4.23 4.95 9.35
N LYS A 96 -3.08 4.51 8.88
CA LYS A 96 -2.53 4.87 7.60
C LYS A 96 -2.91 3.86 6.55
N PHE A 97 -3.19 4.38 5.37
CA PHE A 97 -3.51 3.58 4.19
C PHE A 97 -2.62 3.97 3.03
N ARG A 98 -2.30 2.97 2.23
CA ARG A 98 -1.52 3.08 1.02
C ARG A 98 -2.20 2.36 -0.14
N GLY A 99 -1.79 2.66 -1.36
CA GLY A 99 -2.10 1.89 -2.56
C GLY A 99 -3.23 2.41 -3.43
N GLY A 100 -4.08 3.30 -2.92
CA GLY A 100 -5.30 3.68 -3.63
C GLY A 100 -6.36 2.56 -3.58
N GLY A 101 -7.56 2.85 -4.03
CA GLY A 101 -8.66 1.91 -4.01
C GLY A 101 -9.51 1.95 -5.27
N LEU A 102 -10.39 0.99 -5.38
CA LEU A 102 -11.27 0.73 -6.52
C LEU A 102 -12.17 1.90 -6.95
N ASN A 103 -12.36 2.87 -6.07
CA ASN A 103 -13.19 4.06 -6.27
C ASN A 103 -12.37 5.36 -6.38
N ASN A 104 -11.07 5.24 -6.53
CA ASN A 104 -10.16 6.37 -6.66
C ASN A 104 -9.55 6.40 -8.07
N ASP A 105 -9.25 7.61 -8.55
CA ASP A 105 -8.45 7.80 -9.75
C ASP A 105 -7.02 7.28 -9.54
N ILE A 106 -6.33 6.99 -10.61
CA ILE A 106 -4.99 6.38 -10.55
C ILE A 106 -3.97 7.22 -9.77
N GLU A 107 -4.13 8.54 -9.72
CA GLU A 107 -3.26 9.44 -8.98
C GLU A 107 -3.21 9.12 -7.48
N TYR A 108 -4.28 8.55 -6.93
CA TYR A 108 -4.32 8.09 -5.54
C TYR A 108 -3.51 6.80 -5.31
N ALA A 109 -3.24 6.04 -6.37
CA ALA A 109 -2.45 4.82 -6.31
C ALA A 109 -0.94 5.04 -6.49
N ARG A 110 -0.46 6.28 -6.60
CA ARG A 110 0.99 6.57 -6.66
C ARG A 110 1.72 5.99 -5.46
N SER A 111 2.96 5.52 -5.68
CA SER A 111 3.78 4.90 -4.63
C SER A 111 3.95 5.78 -3.39
N ALA A 112 4.06 7.11 -3.56
CA ALA A 112 4.22 8.06 -2.46
C ALA A 112 2.88 8.54 -1.85
N ASN A 113 1.74 8.18 -2.42
CA ASN A 113 0.47 8.68 -1.92
C ASN A 113 0.14 8.08 -0.55
N ARG A 114 -0.39 8.93 0.33
CA ARG A 114 -0.72 8.61 1.72
C ARG A 114 -2.16 9.01 2.00
N PHE A 115 -2.88 8.14 2.67
CA PHE A 115 -4.23 8.43 3.13
C PHE A 115 -4.41 8.05 4.59
N MET A 116 -5.32 8.71 5.28
CA MET A 116 -5.64 8.41 6.68
C MET A 116 -7.14 8.33 6.90
N MET A 117 -7.55 7.43 7.78
CA MET A 117 -8.92 7.29 8.21
C MET A 117 -8.98 6.70 9.62
N SER A 118 -10.09 6.97 10.33
CA SER A 118 -10.31 6.33 11.63
C SER A 118 -10.46 4.82 11.48
N PRO A 119 -9.75 3.99 12.27
CA PRO A 119 -9.91 2.54 12.27
C PRO A 119 -11.34 2.06 12.57
N SER A 120 -12.13 2.88 13.23
CA SER A 120 -13.53 2.57 13.58
C SER A 120 -14.48 2.62 12.37
N ASN A 121 -14.05 3.18 11.25
CA ASN A 121 -14.86 3.22 10.04
C ASN A 121 -14.64 1.92 9.27
N GLY A 122 -15.54 0.96 9.42
CA GLY A 122 -15.57 -0.23 8.56
C GLY A 122 -15.86 0.18 7.11
N ILE A 123 -14.90 -0.01 6.21
CA ILE A 123 -14.99 0.43 4.82
C ILE A 123 -14.67 -0.73 3.90
N TYR A 124 -15.58 -1.01 2.95
CA TYR A 124 -15.50 -2.17 2.04
C TYR A 124 -14.34 -2.13 1.03
N PHE A 125 -13.69 -0.98 0.87
CA PHE A 125 -12.55 -0.80 -0.05
C PHE A 125 -11.21 -0.69 0.68
N VAL A 126 -11.12 -1.22 1.90
CA VAL A 126 -9.89 -1.28 2.69
C VAL A 126 -9.57 -2.72 3.03
N GLY A 127 -8.33 -3.10 2.79
CA GLY A 127 -7.76 -4.40 3.08
C GLY A 127 -6.39 -4.28 3.74
N PHE A 128 -5.60 -5.31 3.61
CA PHE A 128 -4.24 -5.33 4.15
C PHE A 128 -3.37 -6.35 3.42
N ARG A 129 -2.07 -6.19 3.54
CA ARG A 129 -1.08 -7.24 3.25
C ARG A 129 -0.21 -7.50 4.48
N VAL A 130 0.42 -8.65 4.52
CA VAL A 130 1.32 -9.02 5.62
C VAL A 130 2.78 -8.94 5.20
N ALA A 131 3.62 -8.51 6.13
CA ALA A 131 5.06 -8.59 6.05
C ALA A 131 5.58 -9.66 7.02
N LEU A 132 6.61 -10.39 6.63
CA LEU A 132 7.35 -11.26 7.52
C LEU A 132 8.56 -10.48 8.04
N SER A 133 8.67 -10.28 9.32
CA SER A 133 9.77 -9.53 9.94
C SER A 133 10.38 -10.30 11.10
N GLN A 134 11.61 -9.92 11.47
CA GLN A 134 12.18 -10.44 12.71
C GLN A 134 11.36 -9.96 13.90
N SER A 135 11.06 -10.87 14.82
CA SER A 135 10.39 -10.53 16.07
C SER A 135 11.25 -9.55 16.86
N ARG A 136 10.67 -8.44 17.28
CA ARG A 136 11.36 -7.50 18.17
C ARG A 136 11.59 -8.21 19.51
N ARG A 137 12.84 -8.30 19.95
CA ARG A 137 13.21 -8.79 21.27
C ARG A 137 12.99 -7.71 22.31
#